data_9343797f0228078087a9f8a9d02bfb67
#
_entry.id   9343797f0228078087a9f8a9d02bfb67
#
_cell.length_a   1.000
_cell.length_b   1.000
_cell.length_c   1.000
_cell.angle_alpha   90.00
_cell.angle_beta   90.00
_cell.angle_gamma   90.00
#
_symmetry.space_group_name_H-M   'P 1'
#
loop_
_entity.id
_entity.type
_entity.pdbx_description
1 polymer ?
#
loop_
_entity_poly.entity_id
_entity_poly.type
_entity_poly.pdbx_seq_one_letter_code
_entity_poly.pdbx_strand_id
1 'polypeptide(L)'
;MQVSLNWLNEFVDLSNLDVKQIAHELTMSGLEVEHTEEVKPKFTNIKTARIEKIDRHPNADKLSLVTIATVDGERTVVCGAQNLEVGRIIPYASVGSQVLDRKTGEMFTLTPAVIRGVESQGMLCSADELGVLDCGYQEEDGILMLDRVFSDVKIGENAEDVLGFEKDYILHVAPTANRGDEMSVIGIARELSAIFDLPLKFSPLQSTINLTTDEFKVEIIDKDVCKYYSLSILKDIKIKQSPDWMKKRLLASGIRSINNVVDITNYVLMEYGIPLHAFDLDKLNGYLCVRRARKGEKIITLDNIERELCSDSVLIATKDEGVCIAGVFG
;
A
#
# COMPACT_ATOMS: atom_id res chain seq x y z
N MET A 1 -13.43 8.34 1.70
CA MET A 1 -12.32 7.59 2.36
C MET A 1 -12.56 6.10 2.19
N GLN A 2 -11.51 5.30 2.00
CA GLN A 2 -11.61 3.83 1.93
C GLN A 2 -11.13 3.24 3.26
N VAL A 3 -11.91 2.32 3.84
CA VAL A 3 -11.54 1.67 5.11
C VAL A 3 -11.84 0.18 5.06
N SER A 4 -10.86 -0.63 5.45
CA SER A 4 -10.95 -2.08 5.54
C SER A 4 -11.79 -2.50 6.76
N LEU A 5 -12.72 -3.43 6.55
CA LEU A 5 -13.51 -4.01 7.63
C LEU A 5 -12.64 -4.84 8.59
N ASN A 6 -11.63 -5.55 8.06
CA ASN A 6 -10.67 -6.28 8.87
C ASN A 6 -9.84 -5.34 9.76
N TRP A 7 -9.48 -4.15 9.25
CA TRP A 7 -8.77 -3.16 10.06
C TRP A 7 -9.67 -2.57 11.15
N LEU A 8 -10.93 -2.25 10.85
CA LEU A 8 -11.92 -1.80 11.84
C LEU A 8 -12.15 -2.85 12.92
N ASN A 9 -12.16 -4.14 12.57
CA ASN A 9 -12.39 -5.25 13.48
C ASN A 9 -11.29 -5.40 14.56
N GLU A 10 -10.14 -4.79 14.37
CA GLU A 10 -9.11 -4.73 15.42
C GLU A 10 -9.51 -3.79 16.57
N PHE A 11 -10.31 -2.78 16.29
CA PHE A 11 -10.75 -1.79 17.26
C PHE A 11 -12.15 -2.06 17.83
N VAL A 12 -13.00 -2.74 17.08
CA VAL A 12 -14.35 -3.12 17.49
C VAL A 12 -14.71 -4.46 16.89
N ASP A 13 -15.28 -5.39 17.64
CA ASP A 13 -15.58 -6.74 17.16
C ASP A 13 -16.83 -6.74 16.26
N LEU A 14 -16.61 -6.76 14.96
CA LEU A 14 -17.63 -6.76 13.92
C LEU A 14 -17.90 -8.15 13.32
N SER A 15 -17.25 -9.20 13.83
CA SER A 15 -17.24 -10.56 13.23
C SER A 15 -18.64 -11.19 13.08
N ASN A 16 -19.59 -10.78 13.89
CA ASN A 16 -20.98 -11.31 13.89
C ASN A 16 -21.96 -10.42 13.12
N LEU A 17 -21.48 -9.35 12.47
CA LEU A 17 -22.33 -8.41 11.74
C LEU A 17 -22.17 -8.58 10.22
N ASP A 18 -23.29 -8.44 9.52
CA ASP A 18 -23.26 -8.43 8.04
C ASP A 18 -22.75 -7.08 7.53
N VAL A 19 -21.91 -7.08 6.49
CA VAL A 19 -21.35 -5.87 5.91
C VAL A 19 -22.41 -4.89 5.42
N LYS A 20 -23.55 -5.39 4.91
CA LYS A 20 -24.66 -4.54 4.46
C LYS A 20 -25.34 -3.86 5.63
N GLN A 21 -25.48 -4.56 6.77
CA GLN A 21 -25.99 -3.98 8.00
C GLN A 21 -25.06 -2.89 8.51
N ILE A 22 -23.73 -3.13 8.55
CA ILE A 22 -22.73 -2.14 8.95
C ILE A 22 -22.83 -0.89 8.07
N ALA A 23 -22.87 -1.04 6.75
CA ALA A 23 -22.98 0.07 5.80
C ALA A 23 -24.28 0.84 5.96
N HIS A 24 -25.40 0.15 6.19
CA HIS A 24 -26.71 0.77 6.42
C HIS A 24 -26.72 1.60 7.69
N GLU A 25 -26.30 1.05 8.80
CA GLU A 25 -26.32 1.73 10.10
C GLU A 25 -25.36 2.95 10.15
N LEU A 26 -24.17 2.84 9.53
CA LEU A 26 -23.29 4.00 9.36
C LEU A 26 -23.97 5.11 8.58
N THR A 27 -24.60 4.79 7.45
CA THR A 27 -25.31 5.76 6.62
C THR A 27 -26.48 6.40 7.39
N MET A 28 -27.25 5.60 8.11
CA MET A 28 -28.39 6.10 8.90
C MET A 28 -27.98 6.97 10.09
N SER A 29 -26.75 6.78 10.61
CA SER A 29 -26.18 7.63 11.68
C SER A 29 -25.46 8.88 11.18
N GLY A 30 -25.34 9.05 9.85
CA GLY A 30 -24.81 10.28 9.23
C GLY A 30 -23.46 10.13 8.53
N LEU A 31 -22.82 8.96 8.59
CA LEU A 31 -21.64 8.64 7.80
C LEU A 31 -22.06 7.82 6.57
N GLU A 32 -22.21 8.49 5.44
CA GLU A 32 -22.62 7.84 4.19
C GLU A 32 -21.59 6.80 3.74
N VAL A 33 -22.06 5.56 3.50
CA VAL A 33 -21.32 4.52 2.80
C VAL A 33 -21.79 4.48 1.36
N GLU A 34 -21.02 5.05 0.44
CA GLU A 34 -21.34 5.15 -0.98
C GLU A 34 -21.47 3.76 -1.63
N HIS A 35 -20.52 2.87 -1.32
CA HIS A 35 -20.56 1.46 -1.72
C HIS A 35 -19.61 0.62 -0.87
N THR A 36 -19.76 -0.70 -0.99
CA THR A 36 -18.86 -1.69 -0.39
C THR A 36 -18.24 -2.53 -1.49
N GLU A 37 -16.94 -2.80 -1.37
CA GLU A 37 -16.17 -3.63 -2.29
C GLU A 37 -15.65 -4.86 -1.56
N GLU A 38 -15.92 -6.07 -2.07
CA GLU A 38 -15.31 -7.30 -1.54
C GLU A 38 -13.90 -7.46 -2.12
N VAL A 39 -12.91 -7.60 -1.25
CA VAL A 39 -11.53 -7.86 -1.67
C VAL A 39 -11.42 -9.28 -2.20
N LYS A 40 -11.17 -9.39 -3.51
CA LYS A 40 -11.03 -10.68 -4.21
C LYS A 40 -9.75 -10.68 -5.04
N PRO A 41 -9.09 -11.85 -5.17
CA PRO A 41 -8.04 -12.01 -6.16
C PRO A 41 -8.57 -11.69 -7.57
N LYS A 42 -7.80 -10.94 -8.34
CA LYS A 42 -8.09 -10.69 -9.75
C LYS A 42 -7.54 -11.81 -10.64
N PHE A 43 -7.62 -13.03 -10.14
CA PHE A 43 -7.21 -14.25 -10.82
C PHE A 43 -7.92 -15.47 -10.22
N THR A 44 -7.95 -16.60 -10.94
CA THR A 44 -8.50 -17.86 -10.42
C THR A 44 -7.63 -19.04 -10.87
N ASN A 45 -7.56 -20.09 -10.04
CA ASN A 45 -6.86 -21.35 -10.33
C ASN A 45 -5.37 -21.18 -10.65
N ILE A 46 -4.70 -20.25 -9.96
CA ILE A 46 -3.25 -20.08 -10.06
C ILE A 46 -2.60 -20.89 -8.95
N LYS A 47 -1.63 -21.72 -9.31
CA LYS A 47 -0.84 -22.50 -8.37
C LYS A 47 0.64 -22.19 -8.47
N THR A 48 1.37 -22.44 -7.41
CA THR A 48 2.81 -22.35 -7.42
C THR A 48 3.44 -23.50 -8.20
N ALA A 49 4.47 -23.21 -8.99
CA ALA A 49 5.25 -24.20 -9.70
C ALA A 49 6.73 -23.83 -9.65
N ARG A 50 7.65 -24.77 -9.86
CA ARG A 50 9.09 -24.51 -9.90
C ARG A 50 9.64 -24.61 -11.31
N ILE A 51 10.48 -23.67 -11.70
CA ILE A 51 11.21 -23.69 -12.96
C ILE A 51 12.31 -24.76 -12.86
N GLU A 52 12.23 -25.79 -13.71
CA GLU A 52 13.24 -26.86 -13.76
C GLU A 52 14.25 -26.66 -14.89
N LYS A 53 13.80 -26.10 -16.03
CA LYS A 53 14.66 -25.91 -17.19
C LYS A 53 14.21 -24.74 -18.03
N ILE A 54 15.16 -24.08 -18.69
CA ILE A 54 14.92 -22.97 -19.60
C ILE A 54 15.69 -23.26 -20.90
N ASP A 55 14.98 -23.45 -21.99
CA ASP A 55 15.53 -23.65 -23.32
C ASP A 55 15.14 -22.48 -24.25
N ARG A 56 15.91 -22.27 -25.32
CA ARG A 56 15.54 -21.29 -26.36
C ARG A 56 14.36 -21.81 -27.17
N HIS A 57 13.45 -20.91 -27.55
CA HIS A 57 12.36 -21.26 -28.44
C HIS A 57 12.90 -21.52 -29.85
N PRO A 58 12.54 -22.65 -30.55
CA PRO A 58 13.12 -23.01 -31.82
C PRO A 58 12.82 -22.01 -32.96
N ASN A 59 11.71 -21.29 -32.87
CA ASN A 59 11.20 -20.41 -33.95
C ASN A 59 11.07 -18.94 -33.49
N ALA A 60 11.67 -18.54 -32.36
CA ALA A 60 11.56 -17.15 -31.86
C ALA A 60 12.71 -16.78 -30.90
N ASP A 61 13.49 -15.77 -31.28
CA ASP A 61 14.69 -15.34 -30.52
C ASP A 61 14.38 -14.70 -29.16
N LYS A 62 13.18 -14.15 -28.97
CA LYS A 62 12.75 -13.45 -27.75
C LYS A 62 11.90 -14.31 -26.82
N LEU A 63 11.69 -15.58 -27.14
CA LEU A 63 10.88 -16.49 -26.34
C LEU A 63 11.75 -17.63 -25.81
N SER A 64 11.33 -18.14 -24.65
CA SER A 64 11.90 -19.30 -24.00
C SER A 64 10.87 -20.42 -23.87
N LEU A 65 11.34 -21.66 -23.91
CA LEU A 65 10.60 -22.83 -23.50
C LEU A 65 10.97 -23.13 -22.05
N VAL A 66 10.00 -22.99 -21.16
CA VAL A 66 10.24 -23.19 -19.73
C VAL A 66 9.58 -24.48 -19.30
N THR A 67 10.38 -25.44 -18.83
CA THR A 67 9.86 -26.65 -18.20
C THR A 67 9.68 -26.36 -16.71
N ILE A 68 8.47 -26.57 -16.20
CA ILE A 68 8.09 -26.35 -14.81
C ILE A 68 7.64 -27.65 -14.16
N ALA A 69 7.99 -27.84 -12.90
CA ALA A 69 7.43 -28.89 -12.05
C ALA A 69 6.16 -28.37 -11.36
N THR A 70 5.06 -29.11 -11.54
CA THR A 70 3.78 -28.92 -10.86
C THR A 70 3.43 -30.16 -10.04
N VAL A 71 2.38 -30.11 -9.22
CA VAL A 71 1.88 -31.31 -8.50
C VAL A 71 1.39 -32.42 -9.43
N ASP A 72 0.97 -32.04 -10.65
CA ASP A 72 0.44 -32.96 -11.66
C ASP A 72 1.51 -33.41 -12.68
N GLY A 73 2.79 -33.18 -12.37
CA GLY A 73 3.95 -33.50 -13.22
C GLY A 73 4.51 -32.27 -13.96
N GLU A 74 5.40 -32.56 -14.90
CA GLU A 74 6.06 -31.51 -15.68
C GLU A 74 5.13 -30.89 -16.74
N ARG A 75 5.32 -29.59 -16.97
CA ARG A 75 4.64 -28.85 -18.04
C ARG A 75 5.63 -27.99 -18.79
N THR A 76 5.39 -27.78 -20.08
CA THR A 76 6.16 -26.86 -20.91
C THR A 76 5.33 -25.61 -21.19
N VAL A 77 5.91 -24.46 -20.92
CA VAL A 77 5.27 -23.15 -21.12
C VAL A 77 6.16 -22.27 -21.98
N VAL A 78 5.58 -21.60 -22.95
CA VAL A 78 6.27 -20.57 -23.75
C VAL A 78 6.21 -19.24 -23.01
N CYS A 79 7.36 -18.64 -22.73
CA CYS A 79 7.46 -17.40 -21.95
C CYS A 79 8.36 -16.37 -22.64
N GLY A 80 7.96 -15.09 -22.62
CA GLY A 80 8.71 -13.96 -23.15
C GLY A 80 9.48 -13.15 -22.11
N ALA A 81 9.35 -13.49 -20.84
CA ALA A 81 10.04 -12.77 -19.76
C ALA A 81 11.56 -13.00 -19.80
N GLN A 82 12.31 -11.99 -19.40
CA GLN A 82 13.78 -12.03 -19.41
C GLN A 82 14.37 -12.37 -18.04
N ASN A 83 13.58 -12.32 -16.98
CA ASN A 83 14.02 -12.57 -15.60
C ASN A 83 13.91 -14.04 -15.16
N LEU A 84 13.80 -14.98 -16.11
CA LEU A 84 13.63 -16.41 -15.81
C LEU A 84 14.90 -17.00 -15.15
N GLU A 85 14.71 -17.74 -14.05
CA GLU A 85 15.79 -18.42 -13.33
C GLU A 85 15.38 -19.85 -12.95
N VAL A 86 16.25 -20.83 -13.20
CA VAL A 86 16.04 -22.22 -12.80
C VAL A 86 16.02 -22.34 -11.28
N GLY A 87 15.12 -23.16 -10.75
CA GLY A 87 14.95 -23.42 -9.31
C GLY A 87 13.97 -22.50 -8.61
N ARG A 88 13.53 -21.39 -9.26
CA ARG A 88 12.60 -20.43 -8.67
C ARG A 88 11.17 -20.95 -8.63
N ILE A 89 10.45 -20.53 -7.59
CA ILE A 89 9.02 -20.81 -7.46
C ILE A 89 8.24 -19.59 -7.98
N ILE A 90 7.31 -19.85 -8.88
CA ILE A 90 6.56 -18.84 -9.61
C ILE A 90 5.06 -19.16 -9.61
N PRO A 91 4.17 -18.19 -9.84
CA PRO A 91 2.77 -18.43 -10.06
C PRO A 91 2.55 -18.97 -11.49
N TYR A 92 1.88 -20.09 -11.58
CA TYR A 92 1.55 -20.79 -12.82
C TYR A 92 0.04 -20.83 -13.04
N ALA A 93 -0.39 -20.29 -14.15
CA ALA A 93 -1.76 -20.36 -14.66
C ALA A 93 -1.89 -21.53 -15.63
N SER A 94 -2.68 -22.54 -15.29
CA SER A 94 -3.03 -23.63 -16.19
C SER A 94 -4.11 -23.18 -17.21
N VAL A 95 -4.35 -23.97 -18.23
CA VAL A 95 -5.49 -23.75 -19.14
C VAL A 95 -6.79 -23.77 -18.34
N GLY A 96 -7.67 -22.78 -18.54
CA GLY A 96 -8.89 -22.57 -17.79
C GLY A 96 -8.76 -21.61 -16.59
N SER A 97 -7.54 -21.24 -16.19
CA SER A 97 -7.31 -20.18 -15.20
C SER A 97 -7.69 -18.80 -15.75
N GLN A 98 -8.01 -17.87 -14.86
CA GLN A 98 -8.27 -16.47 -15.21
C GLN A 98 -7.18 -15.58 -14.65
N VAL A 99 -6.77 -14.59 -15.42
CA VAL A 99 -5.77 -13.58 -15.07
C VAL A 99 -6.16 -12.24 -15.71
N LEU A 100 -5.51 -11.15 -15.31
CA LEU A 100 -5.66 -9.84 -15.93
C LEU A 100 -4.88 -9.76 -17.25
N ASP A 101 -5.49 -9.17 -18.25
CA ASP A 101 -4.78 -8.69 -19.44
C ASP A 101 -4.05 -7.38 -19.09
N ARG A 102 -2.73 -7.37 -19.25
CA ARG A 102 -1.86 -6.21 -18.92
C ARG A 102 -2.20 -4.94 -19.71
N LYS A 103 -2.88 -5.05 -20.85
CA LYS A 103 -3.20 -3.92 -21.73
C LYS A 103 -4.58 -3.34 -21.46
N THR A 104 -5.55 -4.20 -21.20
CA THR A 104 -6.95 -3.79 -21.01
C THR A 104 -7.34 -3.68 -19.54
N GLY A 105 -6.62 -4.38 -18.64
CA GLY A 105 -6.99 -4.51 -17.23
C GLY A 105 -8.21 -5.41 -17.00
N GLU A 106 -8.69 -6.10 -18.03
CA GLU A 106 -9.85 -6.99 -17.95
C GLU A 106 -9.42 -8.43 -17.67
N MET A 107 -10.28 -9.18 -17.01
CA MET A 107 -10.07 -10.61 -16.76
C MET A 107 -10.26 -11.40 -18.04
N PHE A 108 -9.34 -12.29 -18.36
CA PHE A 108 -9.51 -13.26 -19.44
C PHE A 108 -9.22 -14.69 -18.99
N THR A 109 -9.83 -15.66 -19.65
CA THR A 109 -9.61 -17.08 -19.38
C THR A 109 -8.55 -17.63 -20.32
N LEU A 110 -7.54 -18.30 -19.77
CA LEU A 110 -6.49 -18.97 -20.54
C LEU A 110 -7.05 -20.13 -21.34
N THR A 111 -6.81 -20.08 -22.64
CA THR A 111 -7.14 -21.17 -23.58
C THR A 111 -5.87 -21.86 -24.08
N PRO A 112 -5.95 -23.10 -24.60
CA PRO A 112 -4.82 -23.75 -25.24
C PRO A 112 -4.24 -22.88 -26.34
N ALA A 113 -2.93 -22.66 -26.33
CA ALA A 113 -2.26 -21.78 -27.28
C ALA A 113 -1.07 -22.46 -27.94
N VAL A 114 -0.95 -22.30 -29.24
CA VAL A 114 0.26 -22.68 -29.99
C VAL A 114 1.01 -21.43 -30.41
N ILE A 115 2.14 -21.19 -29.75
CA ILE A 115 2.95 -19.99 -29.92
C ILE A 115 4.14 -20.33 -30.82
N ARG A 116 4.17 -19.74 -32.02
CA ARG A 116 5.25 -19.99 -33.01
C ARG A 116 5.50 -21.48 -33.31
N GLY A 117 4.44 -22.30 -33.31
CA GLY A 117 4.51 -23.74 -33.59
C GLY A 117 4.80 -24.63 -32.38
N VAL A 118 4.88 -24.09 -31.20
CA VAL A 118 5.02 -24.84 -29.92
C VAL A 118 3.78 -24.66 -29.06
N GLU A 119 3.22 -25.76 -28.58
CA GLU A 119 2.11 -25.72 -27.63
C GLU A 119 2.58 -25.23 -26.26
N SER A 120 1.90 -24.22 -25.73
CA SER A 120 2.09 -23.73 -24.36
C SER A 120 1.01 -24.32 -23.46
N GLN A 121 1.42 -25.03 -22.42
CA GLN A 121 0.53 -25.70 -21.47
C GLN A 121 0.13 -24.78 -20.30
N GLY A 122 -0.01 -23.49 -20.56
CA GLY A 122 -0.36 -22.47 -19.56
C GLY A 122 0.48 -21.21 -19.69
N MET A 123 0.53 -20.44 -18.60
CA MET A 123 1.25 -19.17 -18.53
C MET A 123 1.95 -19.01 -17.19
N LEU A 124 3.15 -18.42 -17.19
CA LEU A 124 3.84 -17.94 -15.98
C LEU A 124 3.40 -16.50 -15.74
N CYS A 125 2.99 -16.16 -14.52
CA CYS A 125 2.34 -14.89 -14.27
C CYS A 125 3.31 -13.86 -13.66
N SER A 126 3.15 -12.61 -14.09
CA SER A 126 3.73 -11.42 -13.46
C SER A 126 2.83 -10.92 -12.33
N ALA A 127 3.34 -9.98 -11.51
CA ALA A 127 2.53 -9.29 -10.49
C ALA A 127 1.36 -8.51 -11.11
N ASP A 128 1.56 -7.96 -12.31
CA ASP A 128 0.56 -7.20 -13.05
C ASP A 128 -0.63 -8.10 -13.48
N GLU A 129 -0.33 -9.27 -14.04
CA GLU A 129 -1.34 -10.26 -14.46
C GLU A 129 -2.12 -10.86 -13.28
N LEU A 130 -1.55 -10.80 -12.07
CA LEU A 130 -2.22 -11.18 -10.83
C LEU A 130 -2.94 -10.00 -10.14
N GLY A 131 -2.78 -8.77 -10.66
CA GLY A 131 -3.34 -7.56 -10.05
C GLY A 131 -2.73 -7.20 -8.71
N VAL A 132 -1.46 -7.59 -8.47
CA VAL A 132 -0.71 -7.33 -7.23
C VAL A 132 0.53 -6.47 -7.46
N LEU A 133 0.61 -5.77 -8.57
CA LEU A 133 1.74 -4.91 -8.91
C LEU A 133 1.97 -3.82 -7.85
N ASP A 134 0.89 -3.20 -7.39
CA ASP A 134 0.92 -2.13 -6.38
C ASP A 134 1.30 -2.62 -4.97
N CYS A 135 1.30 -3.93 -4.75
CA CYS A 135 1.78 -4.52 -3.50
C CYS A 135 3.31 -4.47 -3.35
N GLY A 136 4.04 -4.06 -4.40
CA GLY A 136 5.50 -3.95 -4.39
C GLY A 136 6.23 -5.29 -4.29
N TYR A 137 5.59 -6.37 -4.72
CA TYR A 137 6.21 -7.71 -4.71
C TYR A 137 7.17 -7.95 -5.87
N GLN A 138 7.15 -7.08 -6.87
CA GLN A 138 7.99 -7.18 -8.07
C GLN A 138 8.58 -5.80 -8.41
N GLU A 139 9.90 -5.73 -8.50
CA GLU A 139 10.63 -4.50 -8.84
C GLU A 139 10.95 -4.40 -10.34
N GLU A 140 11.09 -5.55 -11.03
CA GLU A 140 11.46 -5.63 -12.44
C GLU A 140 10.29 -6.15 -13.29
N ASP A 141 10.24 -5.74 -14.55
CA ASP A 141 9.30 -6.34 -15.51
C ASP A 141 9.65 -7.81 -15.76
N GLY A 142 8.66 -8.69 -15.71
CA GLY A 142 8.83 -10.13 -15.90
C GLY A 142 7.87 -10.98 -15.07
N ILE A 143 8.33 -12.19 -14.72
CA ILE A 143 7.55 -13.14 -13.91
C ILE A 143 7.78 -12.86 -12.41
N LEU A 144 6.72 -12.97 -11.62
CA LEU A 144 6.81 -12.86 -10.17
C LEU A 144 7.55 -14.08 -9.58
N MET A 145 8.65 -13.84 -8.86
CA MET A 145 9.40 -14.87 -8.15
C MET A 145 8.92 -14.94 -6.70
N LEU A 146 8.00 -15.87 -6.40
CA LEU A 146 7.35 -15.96 -5.09
C LEU A 146 8.33 -16.25 -3.95
N ASP A 147 9.33 -17.09 -4.18
CA ASP A 147 10.35 -17.45 -3.19
C ASP A 147 11.39 -16.35 -2.91
N ARG A 148 11.35 -15.22 -3.63
CA ARG A 148 12.10 -14.00 -3.29
C ARG A 148 11.35 -13.09 -2.32
N VAL A 149 10.03 -13.23 -2.28
CA VAL A 149 9.14 -12.34 -1.53
C VAL A 149 8.62 -13.03 -0.26
N PHE A 150 8.29 -14.31 -0.37
CA PHE A 150 7.68 -15.10 0.70
C PHE A 150 8.61 -16.26 1.11
N SER A 151 8.68 -16.55 2.41
CA SER A 151 9.39 -17.71 2.94
C SER A 151 8.54 -18.99 2.82
N ASP A 152 9.23 -20.11 2.69
CA ASP A 152 8.63 -21.46 2.79
C ASP A 152 7.56 -21.82 1.73
N VAL A 153 7.57 -21.14 0.57
CA VAL A 153 6.65 -21.44 -0.54
C VAL A 153 6.92 -22.82 -1.12
N LYS A 154 5.88 -23.65 -1.25
CA LYS A 154 5.96 -24.99 -1.81
C LYS A 154 5.26 -25.08 -3.15
N ILE A 155 5.60 -26.09 -3.97
CA ILE A 155 4.94 -26.38 -5.24
C ILE A 155 3.50 -26.81 -4.98
N GLY A 156 2.55 -26.28 -5.75
CA GLY A 156 1.15 -26.66 -5.74
C GLY A 156 0.27 -25.91 -4.75
N GLU A 157 0.81 -24.96 -3.99
CA GLU A 157 0.00 -24.07 -3.15
C GLU A 157 -0.83 -23.12 -4.05
N ASN A 158 -2.00 -22.73 -3.57
CA ASN A 158 -2.78 -21.71 -4.27
C ASN A 158 -2.06 -20.35 -4.16
N ALA A 159 -1.94 -19.64 -5.27
CA ALA A 159 -1.27 -18.34 -5.28
C ALA A 159 -1.98 -17.31 -4.39
N GLU A 160 -3.31 -17.40 -4.25
CA GLU A 160 -4.08 -16.55 -3.33
C GLU A 160 -3.65 -16.70 -1.86
N ASP A 161 -3.38 -17.95 -1.42
CA ASP A 161 -2.94 -18.23 -0.06
C ASP A 161 -1.51 -17.71 0.17
N VAL A 162 -0.61 -17.95 -0.79
CA VAL A 162 0.80 -17.48 -0.74
C VAL A 162 0.87 -15.95 -0.75
N LEU A 163 0.07 -15.30 -1.59
CA LEU A 163 -0.02 -13.84 -1.66
C LEU A 163 -0.78 -13.24 -0.47
N GLY A 164 -1.37 -14.11 0.37
CA GLY A 164 -2.07 -13.74 1.59
C GLY A 164 -3.34 -12.93 1.33
N PHE A 165 -4.11 -13.33 0.33
CA PHE A 165 -5.45 -12.80 0.16
C PHE A 165 -6.35 -13.31 1.29
N GLU A 166 -6.79 -12.39 2.12
CA GLU A 166 -7.78 -12.63 3.17
C GLU A 166 -9.12 -12.03 2.73
N LYS A 167 -10.21 -12.68 3.11
CA LYS A 167 -11.53 -12.11 2.86
C LYS A 167 -11.67 -10.80 3.63
N ASP A 168 -11.91 -9.73 2.91
CA ASP A 168 -12.12 -8.39 3.48
C ASP A 168 -13.18 -7.64 2.66
N TYR A 169 -13.72 -6.58 3.25
CA TYR A 169 -14.59 -5.62 2.57
C TYR A 169 -14.05 -4.22 2.80
N ILE A 170 -13.98 -3.46 1.72
CA ILE A 170 -13.63 -2.04 1.78
C ILE A 170 -14.93 -1.23 1.78
N LEU A 171 -15.11 -0.43 2.81
CA LEU A 171 -16.19 0.54 2.89
C LEU A 171 -15.70 1.87 2.28
N HIS A 172 -16.39 2.35 1.26
CA HIS A 172 -16.16 3.68 0.69
C HIS A 172 -17.05 4.68 1.41
N VAL A 173 -16.48 5.43 2.35
CA VAL A 173 -17.21 6.35 3.22
C VAL A 173 -16.98 7.80 2.83
N ALA A 174 -18.02 8.62 2.95
CA ALA A 174 -18.02 10.05 2.67
C ALA A 174 -18.34 10.87 3.94
N PRO A 175 -17.37 11.11 4.84
CA PRO A 175 -17.58 11.91 6.03
C PRO A 175 -17.99 13.34 5.67
N THR A 176 -18.97 13.89 6.40
CA THR A 176 -19.39 15.27 6.21
C THR A 176 -18.36 16.26 6.73
N ALA A 177 -18.37 17.49 6.25
CA ALA A 177 -17.35 18.50 6.55
C ALA A 177 -17.21 18.84 8.06
N ASN A 178 -18.23 18.57 8.86
CA ASN A 178 -18.25 18.77 10.31
C ASN A 178 -17.80 17.54 11.11
N ARG A 179 -17.53 16.39 10.43
CA ARG A 179 -17.14 15.12 11.05
C ARG A 179 -15.70 14.75 10.69
N GLY A 180 -14.76 15.67 10.97
CA GLY A 180 -13.34 15.39 10.78
C GLY A 180 -12.80 14.24 11.64
N ASP A 181 -13.47 13.89 12.72
CA ASP A 181 -13.20 12.73 13.57
C ASP A 181 -13.37 11.39 12.81
N GLU A 182 -14.27 11.33 11.84
CA GLU A 182 -14.50 10.16 10.98
C GLU A 182 -13.47 9.99 9.84
N MET A 183 -12.54 10.93 9.71
CA MET A 183 -11.45 10.85 8.73
C MET A 183 -10.32 9.92 9.19
N SER A 184 -10.63 8.89 9.99
CA SER A 184 -9.67 7.90 10.45
C SER A 184 -10.34 6.57 10.77
N VAL A 185 -9.56 5.48 10.74
CA VAL A 185 -10.05 4.13 11.10
C VAL A 185 -10.57 4.11 12.53
N ILE A 186 -9.83 4.71 13.48
CA ILE A 186 -10.24 4.78 14.89
C ILE A 186 -11.51 5.63 15.05
N GLY A 187 -11.66 6.71 14.31
CA GLY A 187 -12.87 7.53 14.34
C GLY A 187 -14.10 6.74 13.90
N ILE A 188 -14.02 6.04 12.77
CA ILE A 188 -15.11 5.18 12.28
C ILE A 188 -15.37 4.01 13.26
N ALA A 189 -14.32 3.43 13.83
CA ALA A 189 -14.48 2.38 14.84
C ALA A 189 -15.23 2.88 16.09
N ARG A 190 -15.05 4.15 16.51
CA ARG A 190 -15.80 4.77 17.59
C ARG A 190 -17.28 4.91 17.25
N GLU A 191 -17.60 5.32 16.01
CA GLU A 191 -19.00 5.36 15.55
C GLU A 191 -19.64 3.97 15.59
N LEU A 192 -18.95 2.96 15.03
CA LEU A 192 -19.45 1.58 15.05
C LEU A 192 -19.62 1.04 16.47
N SER A 193 -18.68 1.36 17.37
CA SER A 193 -18.79 1.03 18.79
C SER A 193 -20.05 1.62 19.43
N ALA A 194 -20.38 2.88 19.11
CA ALA A 194 -21.55 3.55 19.63
C ALA A 194 -22.85 3.04 19.00
N ILE A 195 -22.87 2.81 17.68
CA ILE A 195 -24.05 2.35 16.93
C ILE A 195 -24.48 0.94 17.38
N PHE A 196 -23.52 0.04 17.54
CA PHE A 196 -23.78 -1.37 17.86
C PHE A 196 -23.65 -1.72 19.35
N ASP A 197 -23.39 -0.72 20.21
CA ASP A 197 -23.13 -0.91 21.65
C ASP A 197 -22.03 -1.97 21.90
N LEU A 198 -20.97 -1.94 21.11
CA LEU A 198 -19.83 -2.86 21.18
C LEU A 198 -18.64 -2.21 21.87
N PRO A 199 -17.85 -2.95 22.68
CA PRO A 199 -16.69 -2.37 23.35
C PRO A 199 -15.61 -1.97 22.36
N LEU A 200 -15.09 -0.74 22.49
CA LEU A 200 -13.93 -0.26 21.76
C LEU A 200 -12.65 -0.86 22.35
N LYS A 201 -11.87 -1.58 21.54
CA LYS A 201 -10.61 -2.23 21.95
C LYS A 201 -9.40 -1.26 21.95
N PHE A 202 -9.65 0.02 21.77
CA PHE A 202 -8.60 1.04 21.71
C PHE A 202 -8.16 1.47 23.10
N SER A 203 -6.85 1.34 23.36
CA SER A 203 -6.21 1.95 24.53
C SER A 203 -5.21 3.00 24.04
N PRO A 204 -5.30 4.25 24.54
CA PRO A 204 -4.32 5.27 24.20
C PRO A 204 -2.90 4.80 24.55
N LEU A 205 -1.96 5.00 23.63
CA LEU A 205 -0.55 4.72 23.91
C LEU A 205 -0.09 5.60 25.06
N GLN A 206 0.25 4.99 26.18
CA GLN A 206 0.91 5.69 27.29
C GLN A 206 2.40 5.77 26.95
N SER A 207 2.78 6.78 26.20
CA SER A 207 4.20 7.06 25.96
C SER A 207 4.73 7.95 27.08
N THR A 208 5.70 7.45 27.83
CA THR A 208 6.48 8.21 28.80
C THR A 208 7.80 8.73 28.22
N ILE A 209 7.91 8.85 26.89
CA ILE A 209 9.13 9.33 26.26
C ILE A 209 9.22 10.85 26.46
N ASN A 210 9.84 11.25 27.54
CA ASN A 210 10.23 12.63 27.85
C ASN A 210 11.72 12.81 27.53
N LEU A 211 12.10 12.58 26.27
CA LEU A 211 13.46 12.85 25.82
C LEU A 211 13.48 14.25 25.22
N THR A 212 14.14 15.17 25.90
CA THR A 212 14.53 16.46 25.33
C THR A 212 15.99 16.36 24.87
N THR A 213 16.32 17.00 23.77
CA THR A 213 17.69 17.09 23.28
C THR A 213 18.02 18.52 22.92
N ASP A 214 19.26 18.91 23.18
CA ASP A 214 19.80 20.21 22.73
C ASP A 214 20.44 20.12 21.34
N GLU A 215 20.43 18.95 20.72
CA GLU A 215 21.03 18.73 19.40
C GLU A 215 20.25 19.43 18.28
N PHE A 216 18.98 19.75 18.50
CA PHE A 216 18.11 20.34 17.50
C PHE A 216 17.21 21.42 18.10
N LYS A 217 17.25 22.60 17.50
CA LYS A 217 16.43 23.73 17.94
C LYS A 217 15.15 23.83 17.12
N VAL A 218 14.01 23.88 17.81
CA VAL A 218 12.69 24.16 17.22
C VAL A 218 12.17 25.50 17.74
N GLU A 219 11.67 26.35 16.86
CA GLU A 219 11.18 27.67 17.23
C GLU A 219 9.85 28.00 16.54
N ILE A 220 8.88 28.51 17.28
CA ILE A 220 7.64 29.07 16.73
C ILE A 220 7.82 30.58 16.70
N ILE A 221 8.05 31.13 15.50
CA ILE A 221 8.28 32.58 15.33
C ILE A 221 6.95 33.33 15.34
N ASP A 222 5.93 32.80 14.67
CA ASP A 222 4.60 33.39 14.62
C ASP A 222 3.62 32.56 15.48
N LYS A 223 3.41 33.02 16.73
CA LYS A 223 2.53 32.36 17.68
C LYS A 223 1.03 32.52 17.39
N ASP A 224 0.67 33.41 16.47
CA ASP A 224 -0.73 33.59 16.09
C ASP A 224 -1.18 32.48 15.12
N VAL A 225 -0.28 31.98 14.29
CA VAL A 225 -0.58 30.93 13.33
C VAL A 225 -0.27 29.52 13.83
N CYS A 226 0.65 29.39 14.79
CA CYS A 226 1.00 28.10 15.40
C CYS A 226 1.17 28.23 16.91
N LYS A 227 0.36 27.48 17.64
CA LYS A 227 0.43 27.49 19.13
C LYS A 227 1.37 26.44 19.69
N TYR A 228 1.53 25.33 18.95
CA TYR A 228 2.34 24.18 19.36
C TYR A 228 2.92 23.47 18.12
N TYR A 229 4.17 23.14 18.21
CA TYR A 229 4.87 22.33 17.21
C TYR A 229 5.85 21.40 17.91
N SER A 230 5.81 20.12 17.63
CA SER A 230 6.72 19.13 18.19
C SER A 230 7.46 18.38 17.09
N LEU A 231 8.66 17.96 17.39
CA LEU A 231 9.53 17.22 16.52
C LEU A 231 10.12 16.03 17.29
N SER A 232 10.22 14.89 16.65
CA SER A 232 10.96 13.73 17.17
C SER A 232 12.14 13.43 16.27
N ILE A 233 13.32 13.23 16.87
CA ILE A 233 14.53 12.85 16.14
C ILE A 233 14.65 11.33 16.20
N LEU A 234 14.71 10.70 15.03
CA LEU A 234 14.96 9.27 14.86
C LEU A 234 16.31 9.11 14.18
N LYS A 235 17.21 8.32 14.79
CA LYS A 235 18.56 8.05 14.26
C LYS A 235 18.65 6.62 13.75
N ASP A 236 19.66 6.35 12.93
CA ASP A 236 19.98 5.03 12.39
C ASP A 236 18.85 4.40 11.55
N ILE A 237 18.04 5.25 10.91
CA ILE A 237 16.95 4.82 10.04
C ILE A 237 17.53 4.21 8.74
N LYS A 238 17.05 3.01 8.40
CA LYS A 238 17.33 2.37 7.11
C LYS A 238 16.08 2.39 6.27
N ILE A 239 16.13 3.07 5.14
CA ILE A 239 15.05 3.05 4.16
C ILE A 239 14.96 1.65 3.55
N LYS A 240 13.79 1.04 3.62
CA LYS A 240 13.49 -0.29 3.09
C LYS A 240 12.00 -0.41 2.79
N GLN A 241 11.59 -1.53 2.20
CA GLN A 241 10.17 -1.84 2.03
C GLN A 241 9.47 -2.01 3.39
N SER A 242 8.23 -1.59 3.45
CA SER A 242 7.36 -1.79 4.62
C SER A 242 6.99 -3.26 4.81
N PRO A 243 6.64 -3.68 6.03
CA PRO A 243 6.09 -5.01 6.28
C PRO A 243 4.80 -5.24 5.48
N ASP A 244 4.54 -6.46 5.06
CA ASP A 244 3.40 -6.79 4.20
C ASP A 244 2.04 -6.43 4.79
N TRP A 245 1.87 -6.60 6.12
CA TRP A 245 0.65 -6.21 6.81
C TRP A 245 0.34 -4.69 6.66
N MET A 246 1.38 -3.84 6.69
CA MET A 246 1.23 -2.39 6.53
C MET A 246 0.91 -2.03 5.07
N LYS A 247 1.60 -2.65 4.11
CA LYS A 247 1.34 -2.46 2.68
C LYS A 247 -0.11 -2.83 2.34
N LYS A 248 -0.60 -3.98 2.83
CA LYS A 248 -1.99 -4.43 2.61
C LYS A 248 -3.02 -3.43 3.13
N ARG A 249 -2.83 -2.89 4.35
CA ARG A 249 -3.73 -1.89 4.94
C ARG A 249 -3.73 -0.58 4.18
N LEU A 250 -2.57 -0.09 3.80
CA LEU A 250 -2.46 1.13 2.98
C LEU A 250 -3.12 0.95 1.62
N LEU A 251 -2.88 -0.19 0.96
CA LEU A 251 -3.51 -0.51 -0.32
C LEU A 251 -5.03 -0.59 -0.19
N ALA A 252 -5.54 -1.24 0.86
CA ALA A 252 -6.97 -1.30 1.17
C ALA A 252 -7.59 0.09 1.44
N SER A 253 -6.76 1.07 1.79
CA SER A 253 -7.15 2.47 1.97
C SER A 253 -6.91 3.33 0.71
N GLY A 254 -6.54 2.71 -0.42
CA GLY A 254 -6.25 3.39 -1.69
C GLY A 254 -4.89 4.09 -1.71
N ILE A 255 -3.98 3.77 -0.80
CA ILE A 255 -2.65 4.38 -0.69
C ILE A 255 -1.59 3.37 -1.14
N ARG A 256 -0.82 3.73 -2.16
CA ARG A 256 0.30 2.93 -2.63
C ARG A 256 1.48 3.00 -1.65
N SER A 257 2.05 1.84 -1.33
CA SER A 257 3.29 1.74 -0.54
C SER A 257 4.49 2.31 -1.31
N ILE A 258 5.35 3.05 -0.62
CA ILE A 258 6.57 3.65 -1.18
C ILE A 258 7.81 3.12 -0.46
N ASN A 259 7.92 3.38 0.84
CA ASN A 259 8.97 2.88 1.70
C ASN A 259 8.52 2.99 3.17
N ASN A 260 9.24 2.33 4.07
CA ASN A 260 8.87 2.25 5.48
C ASN A 260 8.65 3.60 6.17
N VAL A 261 9.36 4.66 5.82
CA VAL A 261 9.20 5.98 6.45
C VAL A 261 7.92 6.65 5.97
N VAL A 262 7.71 6.73 4.65
CA VAL A 262 6.52 7.32 4.06
C VAL A 262 5.27 6.52 4.45
N ASP A 263 5.35 5.20 4.42
CA ASP A 263 4.23 4.33 4.74
C ASP A 263 3.80 4.44 6.21
N ILE A 264 4.76 4.61 7.14
CA ILE A 264 4.43 4.87 8.56
C ILE A 264 3.67 6.19 8.70
N THR A 265 4.07 7.26 8.00
CA THR A 265 3.35 8.54 8.07
C THR A 265 1.93 8.42 7.51
N ASN A 266 1.76 7.71 6.40
CA ASN A 266 0.46 7.43 5.81
C ASN A 266 -0.39 6.50 6.69
N TYR A 267 0.22 5.50 7.30
CA TYR A 267 -0.46 4.59 8.22
C TYR A 267 -1.04 5.34 9.44
N VAL A 268 -0.23 6.20 10.07
CA VAL A 268 -0.69 7.02 11.20
C VAL A 268 -1.79 8.00 10.77
N LEU A 269 -1.67 8.59 9.58
CA LEU A 269 -2.73 9.44 9.02
C LEU A 269 -4.05 8.66 8.88
N MET A 270 -4.02 7.46 8.32
CA MET A 270 -5.22 6.65 8.12
C MET A 270 -5.79 6.12 9.44
N GLU A 271 -4.94 5.66 10.36
CA GLU A 271 -5.40 5.06 11.62
C GLU A 271 -5.91 6.10 12.60
N TYR A 272 -5.18 7.22 12.79
CA TYR A 272 -5.45 8.24 13.80
C TYR A 272 -6.06 9.55 13.25
N GLY A 273 -5.99 9.78 11.95
CA GLY A 273 -6.41 11.05 11.34
C GLY A 273 -5.41 12.19 11.54
N ILE A 274 -4.15 11.88 11.92
CA ILE A 274 -3.12 12.87 12.23
C ILE A 274 -2.05 12.83 11.15
N PRO A 275 -1.91 13.88 10.33
CA PRO A 275 -0.85 13.95 9.33
C PRO A 275 0.52 14.12 9.99
N LEU A 276 1.48 13.32 9.57
CA LEU A 276 2.88 13.41 9.94
C LEU A 276 3.71 13.82 8.72
N HIS A 277 4.84 14.49 8.98
CA HIS A 277 5.83 14.78 7.96
C HIS A 277 7.22 14.35 8.42
N ALA A 278 7.97 13.69 7.55
CA ALA A 278 9.33 13.23 7.81
C ALA A 278 10.32 14.12 7.05
N PHE A 279 11.33 14.62 7.74
CA PHE A 279 12.41 15.40 7.16
C PHE A 279 13.74 14.65 7.28
N ASP A 280 14.59 14.81 6.29
CA ASP A 280 15.97 14.35 6.34
C ASP A 280 16.77 15.23 7.32
N LEU A 281 17.18 14.64 8.45
CA LEU A 281 17.86 15.34 9.54
C LEU A 281 19.15 16.04 9.08
N ASP A 282 19.90 15.41 8.16
CA ASP A 282 21.17 15.92 7.69
C ASP A 282 21.02 17.20 6.85
N LYS A 283 19.82 17.42 6.26
CA LYS A 283 19.50 18.63 5.49
C LYS A 283 19.01 19.80 6.32
N LEU A 284 18.66 19.60 7.59
CA LEU A 284 18.03 20.62 8.42
C LEU A 284 19.01 21.47 9.22
N ASN A 285 20.30 21.13 9.26
CA ASN A 285 21.35 21.89 9.99
C ASN A 285 21.00 22.19 11.45
N GLY A 286 20.31 21.27 12.13
CA GLY A 286 19.97 21.36 13.55
C GLY A 286 18.93 22.41 13.92
N TYR A 287 18.16 22.96 12.96
CA TYR A 287 17.18 24.00 13.22
C TYR A 287 15.94 23.89 12.31
N LEU A 288 14.78 24.06 12.92
CA LEU A 288 13.51 24.30 12.22
C LEU A 288 12.71 25.40 12.93
N CYS A 289 11.95 26.16 12.16
CA CYS A 289 10.99 27.10 12.72
C CYS A 289 9.65 27.07 11.98
N VAL A 290 8.61 27.50 12.69
CA VAL A 290 7.31 27.80 12.08
C VAL A 290 7.19 29.31 11.93
N ARG A 291 6.99 29.77 10.70
CA ARG A 291 6.89 31.19 10.35
C ARG A 291 6.00 31.43 9.14
N ARG A 292 5.62 32.69 8.91
CA ARG A 292 5.04 33.08 7.63
C ARG A 292 6.12 33.19 6.55
N ALA A 293 5.68 33.07 5.32
CA ALA A 293 6.54 33.27 4.15
C ALA A 293 7.04 34.72 4.07
N ARG A 294 8.26 34.89 3.57
CA ARG A 294 8.84 36.21 3.23
C ARG A 294 8.25 36.67 1.90
N LYS A 295 8.26 37.99 1.67
CA LYS A 295 7.79 38.55 0.40
C LYS A 295 8.60 37.99 -0.78
N GLY A 296 7.91 37.38 -1.76
CA GLY A 296 8.54 36.78 -2.94
C GLY A 296 9.29 35.48 -2.69
N GLU A 297 9.08 34.86 -1.52
CA GLU A 297 9.66 33.57 -1.22
C GLU A 297 9.03 32.49 -2.09
N LYS A 298 9.85 31.57 -2.55
CA LYS A 298 9.44 30.44 -3.38
C LYS A 298 9.82 29.14 -2.71
N ILE A 299 9.07 28.08 -3.00
CA ILE A 299 9.33 26.73 -2.55
C ILE A 299 9.13 25.75 -3.71
N ILE A 300 9.96 24.72 -3.79
CA ILE A 300 9.74 23.58 -4.68
C ILE A 300 9.12 22.48 -3.85
N THR A 301 7.91 22.11 -4.20
CA THR A 301 7.14 21.07 -3.48
C THR A 301 7.44 19.67 -4.02
N LEU A 302 6.96 18.61 -3.33
CA LEU A 302 7.23 17.20 -3.66
C LEU A 302 6.80 16.77 -5.08
N ASP A 303 5.93 17.56 -5.73
CA ASP A 303 5.55 17.39 -7.14
C ASP A 303 6.52 18.06 -8.13
N ASN A 304 7.67 18.57 -7.64
CA ASN A 304 8.68 19.32 -8.39
C ASN A 304 8.17 20.60 -9.05
N ILE A 305 7.12 21.23 -8.50
CA ILE A 305 6.59 22.50 -8.98
C ILE A 305 7.10 23.63 -8.08
N GLU A 306 7.73 24.66 -8.69
CA GLU A 306 8.09 25.90 -8.00
C GLU A 306 6.81 26.73 -7.77
N ARG A 307 6.58 27.11 -6.51
CA ARG A 307 5.43 27.92 -6.10
C ARG A 307 5.90 29.21 -5.45
N GLU A 308 5.39 30.33 -5.92
CA GLU A 308 5.54 31.60 -5.25
C GLU A 308 4.53 31.69 -4.10
N LEU A 309 5.01 32.08 -2.92
CA LEU A 309 4.23 32.09 -1.70
C LEU A 309 3.69 33.49 -1.41
N CYS A 310 2.45 33.56 -0.92
CA CYS A 310 1.93 34.82 -0.37
C CYS A 310 2.42 35.01 1.07
N SER A 311 2.38 36.26 1.56
CA SER A 311 2.83 36.62 2.91
C SER A 311 2.07 35.88 4.04
N ASP A 312 0.87 35.36 3.74
CA ASP A 312 0.04 34.64 4.68
C ASP A 312 0.30 33.11 4.70
N SER A 313 1.09 32.61 3.75
CA SER A 313 1.49 31.21 3.72
C SER A 313 2.33 30.90 4.95
N VAL A 314 1.96 29.84 5.69
CA VAL A 314 2.71 29.37 6.84
C VAL A 314 3.67 28.28 6.41
N LEU A 315 4.91 28.36 6.87
CA LEU A 315 5.98 27.45 6.49
C LEU A 315 6.58 26.77 7.73
N ILE A 316 6.94 25.50 7.53
CA ILE A 316 8.03 24.88 8.27
C ILE A 316 9.30 25.24 7.51
N ALA A 317 10.28 25.82 8.16
CA ALA A 317 11.44 26.41 7.51
C ALA A 317 12.74 26.17 8.29
N THR A 318 13.84 26.09 7.56
CA THR A 318 15.18 26.27 8.12
C THR A 318 15.46 27.77 8.36
N LYS A 319 16.68 28.14 8.73
CA LYS A 319 17.08 29.55 8.83
C LYS A 319 17.00 30.26 7.47
N ASP A 320 17.28 29.53 6.41
CA ASP A 320 17.52 30.10 5.07
C ASP A 320 16.28 29.99 4.19
N GLU A 321 15.57 28.85 4.19
CA GLU A 321 14.49 28.52 3.26
C GLU A 321 13.30 27.82 3.90
N GLY A 322 12.15 27.89 3.23
CA GLY A 322 10.99 27.05 3.54
C GLY A 322 11.20 25.63 3.06
N VAL A 323 10.85 24.66 3.89
CA VAL A 323 10.97 23.21 3.56
C VAL A 323 9.62 22.50 3.45
N CYS A 324 8.54 23.16 3.89
CA CYS A 324 7.19 22.63 3.80
C CYS A 324 6.16 23.76 3.93
N ILE A 325 5.10 23.73 3.15
CA ILE A 325 3.92 24.60 3.34
C ILE A 325 3.06 23.95 4.42
N ALA A 326 3.09 24.51 5.62
CA ALA A 326 2.51 23.93 6.82
C ALA A 326 1.02 23.59 6.63
N GLY A 327 0.67 22.33 6.89
CA GLY A 327 -0.71 21.82 6.78
C GLY A 327 -1.26 21.72 5.35
N VAL A 328 -0.44 21.93 4.32
CA VAL A 328 -0.86 21.91 2.93
C VAL A 328 -0.05 20.93 2.09
N PHE A 329 1.27 21.17 1.98
CA PHE A 329 2.11 20.38 1.07
C PHE A 329 3.59 20.40 1.47
N GLY A 330 4.22 19.22 1.44
CA GLY A 330 5.65 19.09 1.70
C GLY A 330 6.53 19.35 0.49
#